data_609cfe201c147d71016b7b5f4a45ccab
#
_entry.id   609cfe201c147d71016b7b5f4a45ccab
#
_cell.length_a   1.000
_cell.length_b   1.000
_cell.length_c   1.000
_cell.angle_alpha   90.00
_cell.angle_beta   90.00
_cell.angle_gamma   90.00
#
_symmetry.space_group_name_H-M   'P 1'
#
loop_
_entity.id
_entity.type
_entity.pdbx_description
1 polymer ?
#
loop_
_entity_poly.entity_id
_entity_poly.type
_entity_poly.pdbx_seq_one_letter_code
_entity_poly.pdbx_strand_id
1 'polypeptide(L)'
;MRRITRIFVHCTASWQETTTMESLRREFMDKGWKAPGYHYVVFPDGKVFKMLEEGLVANGVKDYNSNSIHVAWVGGIKYDVKRRLIPVDNRTDEQKVALFDLLTKLKIRYRGAMILGHRDISPDLNHNGVIDPWERIKQCPCFDAYEEYADINKIG
;
A
#
# COMPACT_ATOMS: atom_id res chain seq x y z
N MET A 1 15.56 17.40 -2.07
CA MET A 1 14.72 16.26 -2.54
C MET A 1 14.91 15.08 -1.61
N ARG A 2 13.82 14.40 -1.26
CA ARG A 2 13.90 13.22 -0.38
C ARG A 2 14.58 12.06 -1.11
N ARG A 3 15.38 11.29 -0.39
CA ARG A 3 15.94 10.04 -0.90
C ARG A 3 14.92 8.93 -0.67
N ILE A 4 14.38 8.35 -1.73
CA ILE A 4 13.38 7.29 -1.63
C ILE A 4 14.07 5.93 -1.72
N THR A 5 13.92 5.14 -0.67
CA THR A 5 14.49 3.79 -0.57
C THR A 5 13.42 2.70 -0.54
N ARG A 6 12.15 3.08 -0.38
CA ARG A 6 11.03 2.14 -0.33
C ARG A 6 9.80 2.69 -1.04
N ILE A 7 9.08 1.79 -1.67
CA ILE A 7 7.75 2.06 -2.23
C ILE A 7 6.83 1.05 -1.58
N PHE A 8 5.97 1.52 -0.66
CA PHE A 8 5.05 0.66 0.06
C PHE A 8 3.71 0.54 -0.66
N VAL A 9 3.23 -0.70 -0.79
CA VAL A 9 1.89 -1.00 -1.30
C VAL A 9 0.96 -1.27 -0.13
N HIS A 10 -0.20 -0.60 -0.16
CA HIS A 10 -1.24 -0.70 0.88
C HIS A 10 -2.58 -1.06 0.26
N CYS A 11 -3.51 -1.51 1.08
CA CYS A 11 -4.93 -1.44 0.79
C CYS A 11 -5.56 -0.39 1.70
N THR A 12 -6.70 0.17 1.28
CA THR A 12 -7.40 1.17 2.11
C THR A 12 -8.17 0.53 3.26
N ALA A 13 -8.36 -0.80 3.23
CA ALA A 13 -9.18 -1.54 4.18
C ALA A 13 -10.60 -0.95 4.28
N SER A 14 -11.18 -0.69 3.12
CA SER A 14 -12.49 -0.05 2.99
C SER A 14 -13.29 -0.68 1.84
N TRP A 15 -14.59 -0.38 1.80
CA TRP A 15 -15.48 -0.92 0.76
C TRP A 15 -15.19 -0.27 -0.60
N GLN A 16 -15.05 -1.11 -1.63
CA GLN A 16 -14.78 -0.62 -2.99
C GLN A 16 -15.91 0.26 -3.54
N GLU A 17 -17.16 -0.06 -3.16
CA GLU A 17 -18.35 0.59 -3.70
C GLU A 17 -18.58 1.99 -3.15
N THR A 18 -18.08 2.29 -1.95
CA THR A 18 -18.42 3.53 -1.23
C THR A 18 -17.22 4.43 -0.94
N THR A 19 -16.01 3.94 -1.10
CA THR A 19 -14.80 4.72 -0.83
C THR A 19 -14.60 5.80 -1.89
N THR A 20 -14.34 7.02 -1.43
CA THR A 20 -14.02 8.18 -2.28
C THR A 20 -12.74 8.85 -1.78
N MET A 21 -12.16 9.73 -2.61
CA MET A 21 -11.03 10.55 -2.16
C MET A 21 -11.42 11.38 -0.94
N GLU A 22 -12.64 11.91 -0.91
CA GLU A 22 -13.12 12.69 0.24
C GLU A 22 -13.22 11.85 1.50
N SER A 23 -13.74 10.61 1.41
CA SER A 23 -13.86 9.73 2.57
C SER A 23 -12.49 9.35 3.12
N LEU A 24 -11.51 9.12 2.26
CA LEU A 24 -10.14 8.83 2.69
C LEU A 24 -9.48 10.04 3.36
N ARG A 25 -9.64 11.23 2.78
CA ARG A 25 -9.10 12.46 3.39
C ARG A 25 -9.71 12.72 4.76
N ARG A 26 -11.03 12.50 4.90
CA ARG A 26 -11.74 12.66 6.18
C ARG A 26 -11.20 11.69 7.22
N GLU A 27 -10.97 10.43 6.82
CA GLU A 27 -10.40 9.42 7.73
C GLU A 27 -9.06 9.87 8.30
N PHE A 28 -8.16 10.40 7.45
CA PHE A 28 -6.86 10.89 7.91
C PHE A 28 -6.99 12.14 8.78
N MET A 29 -7.90 13.04 8.47
CA MET A 29 -8.19 14.22 9.30
C MET A 29 -8.72 13.81 10.67
N ASP A 30 -9.61 12.82 10.74
CA ASP A 30 -10.18 12.31 11.99
C ASP A 30 -9.10 11.67 12.88
N LYS A 31 -8.03 11.14 12.29
CA LYS A 31 -6.86 10.66 13.03
C LYS A 31 -5.96 11.78 13.52
N GLY A 32 -6.25 13.03 13.16
CA GLY A 32 -5.44 14.19 13.52
C GLY A 32 -4.16 14.34 12.70
N TRP A 33 -4.05 13.66 11.57
CA TRP A 33 -2.86 13.73 10.74
C TRP A 33 -2.84 15.00 9.89
N LYS A 34 -1.66 15.63 9.81
CA LYS A 34 -1.44 16.83 8.99
C LYS A 34 -1.25 16.48 7.51
N ALA A 35 -0.78 15.27 7.22
CA ALA A 35 -0.62 14.76 5.86
C ALA A 35 -1.35 13.42 5.73
N PRO A 36 -1.84 13.07 4.52
CA PRO A 36 -2.52 11.79 4.31
C PRO A 36 -1.54 10.61 4.44
N GLY A 37 -2.10 9.40 4.50
CA GLY A 37 -1.33 8.17 4.58
C GLY A 37 -0.73 7.72 3.26
N TYR A 38 -1.22 8.21 2.12
CA TYR A 38 -0.83 7.76 0.78
C TYR A 38 -0.44 8.91 -0.13
N HIS A 39 0.47 8.64 -1.08
CA HIS A 39 0.77 9.53 -2.21
C HIS A 39 -0.19 9.27 -3.37
N TYR A 40 -0.50 8.00 -3.64
CA TYR A 40 -1.36 7.57 -4.74
C TYR A 40 -2.42 6.58 -4.26
N VAL A 41 -3.60 6.66 -4.84
CA VAL A 41 -4.71 5.74 -4.58
C VAL A 41 -5.25 5.22 -5.90
N VAL A 42 -5.39 3.89 -6.01
CA VAL A 42 -5.91 3.20 -7.20
C VAL A 42 -7.32 2.71 -6.92
N PHE A 43 -8.28 3.24 -7.64
CA PHE A 43 -9.70 2.90 -7.49
C PHE A 43 -10.08 1.65 -8.29
N PRO A 44 -11.25 1.03 -7.98
CA PRO A 44 -11.63 -0.23 -8.62
C PRO A 44 -11.70 -0.20 -10.15
N ASP A 45 -11.97 0.96 -10.76
CA ASP A 45 -11.97 1.14 -12.22
C ASP A 45 -10.57 1.30 -12.82
N GLY A 46 -9.53 1.23 -11.99
CA GLY A 46 -8.14 1.41 -12.41
C GLY A 46 -7.66 2.86 -12.44
N LYS A 47 -8.51 3.82 -12.12
CA LYS A 47 -8.08 5.23 -12.05
C LYS A 47 -7.13 5.45 -10.89
N VAL A 48 -6.04 6.17 -11.16
CA VAL A 48 -5.01 6.53 -10.18
C VAL A 48 -5.16 8.00 -9.81
N PHE A 49 -5.29 8.28 -8.52
CA PHE A 49 -5.38 9.64 -8.01
C PHE A 49 -4.17 9.96 -7.15
N LYS A 50 -3.58 11.13 -7.37
CA LYS A 50 -2.53 11.65 -6.50
C LYS A 50 -3.17 12.33 -5.30
N MET A 51 -2.85 11.84 -4.12
CA MET A 51 -3.34 12.41 -2.85
C MET A 51 -2.33 13.37 -2.24
N LEU A 52 -1.04 13.15 -2.48
CA LEU A 52 0.07 13.95 -1.96
C LEU A 52 1.21 13.95 -2.96
N GLU A 53 1.91 15.07 -3.08
CA GLU A 53 3.11 15.17 -3.92
C GLU A 53 4.22 14.26 -3.39
N GLU A 54 4.99 13.65 -4.30
CA GLU A 54 6.07 12.71 -3.93
C GLU A 54 7.17 13.35 -3.11
N GLY A 55 7.37 14.65 -3.23
CA GLY A 55 8.34 15.40 -2.43
C GLY A 55 7.95 15.56 -0.96
N LEU A 56 6.71 15.29 -0.61
CA LEU A 56 6.20 15.43 0.76
C LEU A 56 6.11 14.08 1.44
N VAL A 57 6.19 14.08 2.77
CA VAL A 57 6.15 12.85 3.58
C VAL A 57 4.71 12.47 3.89
N ALA A 58 4.29 11.29 3.46
CA ALA A 58 2.99 10.73 3.83
C ALA A 58 3.10 9.89 5.12
N ASN A 59 1.96 9.63 5.76
CA ASN A 59 1.88 8.90 7.04
C ASN A 59 1.47 7.44 6.86
N GLY A 60 2.10 6.73 5.91
CA GLY A 60 1.68 5.37 5.55
C GLY A 60 2.21 4.27 6.47
N VAL A 61 3.47 4.39 6.92
CA VAL A 61 4.13 3.39 7.78
C VAL A 61 4.99 4.11 8.81
N LYS A 62 4.61 4.02 10.07
CA LYS A 62 5.36 4.65 11.16
C LYS A 62 6.85 4.26 11.11
N ASP A 63 7.73 5.24 11.31
CA ASP A 63 9.19 5.11 11.34
C ASP A 63 9.85 4.89 9.98
N TYR A 64 9.08 4.75 8.89
CA TYR A 64 9.61 4.51 7.54
C TYR A 64 9.24 5.61 6.53
N ASN A 65 8.47 6.61 6.96
CA ASN A 65 7.83 7.55 6.04
C ASN A 65 8.80 8.51 5.33
N SER A 66 9.87 8.92 6.00
CA SER A 66 10.79 9.94 5.47
C SER A 66 11.47 9.53 4.16
N ASN A 67 11.62 8.23 3.91
CA ASN A 67 12.30 7.66 2.74
C ASN A 67 11.38 6.84 1.85
N SER A 68 10.06 7.04 1.95
CA SER A 68 9.09 6.15 1.29
C SER A 68 8.07 6.91 0.45
N ILE A 69 7.63 6.23 -0.61
CA ILE A 69 6.41 6.55 -1.35
C ILE A 69 5.36 5.52 -0.98
N HIS A 70 4.12 5.93 -0.82
CA HIS A 70 3.02 5.06 -0.42
C HIS A 70 1.95 5.03 -1.51
N VAL A 71 1.61 3.83 -1.96
CA VAL A 71 0.59 3.55 -2.98
C VAL A 71 -0.47 2.65 -2.36
N ALA A 72 -1.74 3.03 -2.44
CA ALA A 72 -2.84 2.23 -1.91
C ALA A 72 -3.83 1.85 -3.02
N TRP A 73 -4.41 0.66 -2.92
CA TRP A 73 -5.56 0.27 -3.74
C TRP A 73 -6.81 0.23 -2.86
N VAL A 74 -7.93 0.67 -3.41
CA VAL A 74 -9.20 0.73 -2.69
C VAL A 74 -9.78 -0.66 -2.57
N GLY A 75 -10.00 -1.12 -1.33
CA GLY A 75 -10.54 -2.43 -1.02
C GLY A 75 -9.82 -3.08 0.15
N GLY A 76 -9.82 -4.40 0.18
CA GLY A 76 -9.06 -5.19 1.15
C GLY A 76 -9.88 -5.74 2.29
N ILE A 77 -11.20 -5.60 2.28
CA ILE A 77 -12.09 -6.15 3.32
C ILE A 77 -13.29 -6.86 2.71
N LYS A 78 -13.79 -7.84 3.46
CA LYS A 78 -15.09 -8.48 3.22
C LYS A 78 -15.66 -8.99 4.54
N TYR A 79 -16.93 -9.36 4.55
CA TYR A 79 -17.50 -10.12 5.66
C TYR A 79 -17.26 -11.62 5.44
N ASP A 80 -16.90 -12.34 6.51
CA ASP A 80 -16.87 -13.79 6.50
C ASP A 80 -18.29 -14.36 6.73
N VAL A 81 -18.39 -15.70 6.79
CA VAL A 81 -19.69 -16.38 7.01
C VAL A 81 -20.33 -16.04 8.36
N LYS A 82 -19.54 -15.59 9.34
CA LYS A 82 -20.01 -15.16 10.66
C LYS A 82 -20.19 -13.64 10.74
N ARG A 83 -20.18 -12.94 9.58
CA ARG A 83 -20.31 -11.50 9.47
C ARG A 83 -19.23 -10.69 10.21
N ARG A 84 -18.01 -11.24 10.31
CA ARG A 84 -16.84 -10.54 10.81
C ARG A 84 -16.10 -9.92 9.63
N LEU A 85 -15.58 -8.72 9.82
CA LEU A 85 -14.71 -8.11 8.81
C LEU A 85 -13.36 -8.83 8.79
N ILE A 86 -12.98 -9.29 7.60
CA ILE A 86 -11.70 -9.96 7.39
C ILE A 86 -10.95 -9.32 6.22
N PRO A 87 -9.60 -9.37 6.22
CA PRO A 87 -8.82 -8.91 5.08
C PRO A 87 -9.00 -9.84 3.89
N VAL A 88 -8.96 -9.26 2.69
CA VAL A 88 -9.08 -10.02 1.43
C VAL A 88 -8.38 -9.27 0.32
N ASP A 89 -7.75 -10.02 -0.59
CA ASP A 89 -7.29 -9.47 -1.86
C ASP A 89 -8.44 -9.48 -2.87
N ASN A 90 -9.22 -8.41 -2.89
CA ASN A 90 -10.33 -8.23 -3.83
C ASN A 90 -10.01 -7.21 -4.91
N ARG A 91 -8.74 -7.07 -5.26
CA ARG A 91 -8.33 -6.18 -6.36
C ARG A 91 -9.05 -6.58 -7.64
N THR A 92 -9.58 -5.59 -8.35
CA THR A 92 -10.09 -5.79 -9.70
C THR A 92 -8.93 -6.00 -10.69
N ASP A 93 -9.22 -6.54 -11.86
CA ASP A 93 -8.20 -6.67 -12.90
C ASP A 93 -7.64 -5.31 -13.32
N GLU A 94 -8.51 -4.29 -13.38
CA GLU A 94 -8.14 -2.91 -13.67
C GLU A 94 -7.19 -2.36 -12.61
N GLN A 95 -7.40 -2.67 -11.33
CA GLN A 95 -6.48 -2.28 -10.26
C GLN A 95 -5.13 -2.97 -10.38
N LYS A 96 -5.11 -4.27 -10.73
CA LYS A 96 -3.86 -5.00 -10.89
C LYS A 96 -3.00 -4.40 -12.00
N VAL A 97 -3.63 -4.07 -13.14
CA VAL A 97 -2.92 -3.43 -14.27
C VAL A 97 -2.42 -2.05 -13.87
N ALA A 98 -3.26 -1.24 -13.25
CA ALA A 98 -2.90 0.13 -12.85
C ALA A 98 -1.79 0.14 -11.79
N LEU A 99 -1.84 -0.76 -10.82
CA LEU A 99 -0.78 -0.90 -9.81
C LEU A 99 0.55 -1.28 -10.45
N PHE A 100 0.55 -2.27 -11.33
CA PHE A 100 1.77 -2.70 -12.02
C PHE A 100 2.39 -1.54 -12.80
N ASP A 101 1.58 -0.81 -13.55
CA ASP A 101 2.04 0.32 -14.36
C ASP A 101 2.59 1.45 -13.47
N LEU A 102 1.85 1.82 -12.42
CA LEU A 102 2.27 2.88 -11.50
C LEU A 102 3.57 2.52 -10.78
N LEU A 103 3.66 1.29 -10.26
CA LEU A 103 4.84 0.82 -9.54
C LEU A 103 6.06 0.74 -10.45
N THR A 104 5.88 0.34 -11.70
CA THR A 104 6.96 0.34 -12.69
C THR A 104 7.48 1.75 -12.92
N LYS A 105 6.59 2.72 -13.11
CA LYS A 105 6.97 4.13 -13.30
C LYS A 105 7.71 4.69 -12.08
N LEU A 106 7.22 4.39 -10.87
CA LEU A 106 7.86 4.83 -9.64
C LEU A 106 9.23 4.19 -9.47
N LYS A 107 9.37 2.91 -9.78
CA LYS A 107 10.66 2.20 -9.70
C LYS A 107 11.68 2.78 -10.69
N ILE A 108 11.26 3.10 -11.90
CA ILE A 108 12.14 3.75 -12.90
C ILE A 108 12.63 5.09 -12.36
N ARG A 109 11.76 5.86 -11.70
CA ARG A 109 12.12 7.15 -11.10
C ARG A 109 13.01 6.99 -9.87
N TYR A 110 12.76 5.97 -9.06
CA TYR A 110 13.51 5.70 -7.82
C TYR A 110 14.15 4.31 -7.87
N ARG A 111 15.16 4.14 -8.73
CA ARG A 111 15.76 2.83 -9.05
C ARG A 111 16.29 2.08 -7.84
N GLY A 112 16.81 2.80 -6.84
CA GLY A 112 17.29 2.21 -5.60
C GLY A 112 16.19 1.80 -4.60
N ALA A 113 14.93 2.12 -4.88
CA ALA A 113 13.84 1.82 -3.95
C ALA A 113 13.37 0.38 -4.09
N MET A 114 13.01 -0.23 -2.96
CA MET A 114 12.43 -1.57 -2.91
C MET A 114 10.91 -1.46 -2.80
N ILE A 115 10.18 -2.19 -3.65
CA ILE A 115 8.73 -2.31 -3.57
C ILE A 115 8.39 -3.37 -2.53
N LEU A 116 7.61 -3.00 -1.53
CA LEU A 116 7.22 -3.83 -0.40
C LEU A 116 5.74 -3.66 -0.08
N GLY A 117 5.15 -4.65 0.58
CA GLY A 117 3.86 -4.47 1.24
C GLY A 117 4.05 -3.92 2.66
N HIS A 118 3.03 -3.28 3.22
CA HIS A 118 3.08 -2.81 4.60
C HIS A 118 3.39 -3.97 5.56
N ARG A 119 2.83 -5.15 5.32
CA ARG A 119 3.05 -6.34 6.17
C ARG A 119 4.49 -6.85 6.14
N ASP A 120 5.27 -6.50 5.13
CA ASP A 120 6.63 -7.01 4.95
C ASP A 120 7.64 -6.42 5.94
N ILE A 121 7.27 -5.36 6.67
CA ILE A 121 8.08 -4.82 7.77
C ILE A 121 7.79 -5.48 9.12
N SER A 122 6.91 -6.48 9.16
CA SER A 122 6.63 -7.24 10.37
C SER A 122 7.89 -8.01 10.83
N PRO A 123 8.08 -8.22 12.13
CA PRO A 123 9.27 -8.93 12.63
C PRO A 123 9.20 -10.43 12.35
N ASP A 124 10.36 -11.02 12.06
CA ASP A 124 10.54 -12.47 11.99
C ASP A 124 10.81 -12.98 13.42
N LEU A 125 9.73 -13.29 14.15
CA LEU A 125 9.81 -13.62 15.58
C LEU A 125 10.42 -14.99 15.85
N ASN A 126 10.26 -15.94 14.93
CA ASN A 126 10.81 -17.29 15.08
C ASN A 126 12.17 -17.47 14.39
N HIS A 127 12.67 -16.42 13.74
CA HIS A 127 13.99 -16.39 13.07
C HIS A 127 14.16 -17.46 11.98
N ASN A 128 13.09 -17.78 11.25
CA ASN A 128 13.16 -18.76 10.16
C ASN A 128 13.48 -18.13 8.79
N GLY A 129 13.66 -16.80 8.73
CA GLY A 129 13.95 -16.07 7.49
C GLY A 129 12.73 -15.69 6.68
N VAL A 130 11.52 -15.98 7.17
CA VAL A 130 10.24 -15.69 6.49
C VAL A 130 9.32 -15.00 7.48
N ILE A 131 8.49 -14.07 6.98
CA ILE A 131 7.43 -13.47 7.81
C ILE A 131 6.19 -14.33 7.66
N ASP A 132 5.97 -15.20 8.65
CA ASP A 132 4.79 -16.07 8.68
C ASP A 132 3.51 -15.26 8.92
N PRO A 133 2.33 -15.77 8.51
CA PRO A 133 1.08 -15.03 8.68
C PRO A 133 0.78 -14.57 10.11
N TRP A 134 1.15 -15.37 11.12
CA TRP A 134 0.93 -15.03 12.52
C TRP A 134 1.88 -13.94 13.04
N GLU A 135 2.99 -13.67 12.33
CA GLU A 135 3.95 -12.63 12.69
C GLU A 135 3.56 -11.25 12.13
N ARG A 136 2.61 -11.19 11.20
CA ARG A 136 2.21 -9.96 10.53
C ARG A 136 1.48 -9.01 11.47
N ILE A 137 2.05 -7.83 11.70
CA ILE A 137 1.40 -6.77 12.48
C ILE A 137 0.28 -6.10 11.68
N LYS A 138 0.32 -6.19 10.35
CA LYS A 138 -0.73 -5.72 9.42
C LYS A 138 -0.91 -6.72 8.30
N GLN A 139 -2.12 -6.94 7.84
CA GLN A 139 -2.39 -7.77 6.67
C GLN A 139 -2.27 -6.98 5.35
N CYS A 140 -2.36 -5.66 5.41
CA CYS A 140 -2.15 -4.76 4.29
C CYS A 140 -0.82 -5.08 3.57
N PRO A 141 -0.81 -5.21 2.26
CA PRO A 141 -1.87 -4.93 1.28
C PRO A 141 -2.77 -6.10 0.92
N CYS A 142 -2.86 -7.14 1.72
CA CYS A 142 -3.66 -8.36 1.57
C CYS A 142 -3.15 -9.35 0.52
N PHE A 143 -1.98 -9.14 -0.02
CA PHE A 143 -1.26 -10.05 -0.91
C PHE A 143 0.25 -9.87 -0.70
N ASP A 144 1.05 -10.79 -1.24
CA ASP A 144 2.50 -10.70 -1.13
C ASP A 144 3.05 -9.76 -2.22
N ALA A 145 3.17 -8.48 -1.88
CA ALA A 145 3.64 -7.47 -2.82
C ALA A 145 5.11 -7.67 -3.21
N TYR A 146 5.94 -8.10 -2.28
CA TYR A 146 7.35 -8.34 -2.56
C TYR A 146 7.51 -9.44 -3.63
N GLU A 147 6.76 -10.53 -3.50
CA GLU A 147 6.78 -11.63 -4.47
C GLU A 147 6.14 -11.22 -5.80
N GLU A 148 4.96 -10.60 -5.76
CA GLU A 148 4.23 -10.22 -6.98
C GLU A 148 5.01 -9.23 -7.84
N TYR A 149 5.74 -8.30 -7.21
CA TYR A 149 6.51 -7.26 -7.91
C TYR A 149 8.01 -7.52 -7.95
N ALA A 150 8.42 -8.77 -7.75
CA ALA A 150 9.84 -9.16 -7.73
C ALA A 150 10.57 -8.77 -9.04
N ASP A 151 9.91 -8.92 -10.19
CA ASP A 151 10.51 -8.55 -11.46
C ASP A 151 10.70 -7.04 -11.61
N ILE A 152 9.76 -6.25 -11.11
CA ILE A 152 9.89 -4.79 -11.09
C ILE A 152 11.07 -4.41 -10.18
N ASN A 153 11.23 -5.08 -9.05
CA ASN A 153 12.33 -4.82 -8.11
C ASN A 153 13.72 -5.06 -8.71
N LYS A 154 13.82 -5.83 -9.80
CA LYS A 154 15.08 -6.04 -10.49
C LYS A 154 15.51 -4.86 -11.35
N ILE A 155 14.64 -3.89 -11.62
CA ILE A 155 14.96 -2.68 -12.36
C ILE A 155 15.94 -1.84 -11.51
N GLY A 156 17.01 -1.44 -12.11
CA GLY A 156 18.04 -0.65 -11.43
C GLY A 156 19.36 -1.30 -11.49
#